data_7abbd8d97b051e56393716dd6694a13d
#
_entry.id   7abbd8d97b051e56393716dd6694a13d
#
_cell.length_a   1.000
_cell.length_b   1.000
_cell.length_c   1.000
_cell.angle_alpha   90.00
_cell.angle_beta   90.00
_cell.angle_gamma   90.00
#
_symmetry.space_group_name_H-M   'P 1'
#
loop_
_entity.id
_entity.type
_entity.pdbx_description
1 polymer ?
#
loop_
_entity_poly.entity_id
_entity_poly.type
_entity_poly.pdbx_seq_one_letter_code
_entity_poly.pdbx_strand_id
1 'polypeptide(L)'
;MEVCPKCKGGGWITVRKSTPRSKFVYGDDRELEYAEKCDYCNGGEKQIVQDIRERANIPATYYDASIENFKWDIYLDEKGNVVDTSGQRKFVESFLENFEKWQEKGIGFYIHSKTRGTGKTFLASCICNSLMTKYKITTKFVSASNLINLSKEDRPGEKNPIDVMCECKVLVLDDIGQKMTGEEWMNDLLFKIIESRYQNKLVTLFTANAKCDELRGIDDRVTSRINKISQNIPLPEYSYRLKESNDEKRDFYKEMGLM
;
A
#
# COMPACT_ATOMS: atom_id res chain seq x y z
N MET A 1 -16.88 9.99 11.78
CA MET A 1 -16.45 10.51 10.46
C MET A 1 -16.88 11.97 10.35
N GLU A 2 -15.94 12.86 10.16
CA GLU A 2 -16.28 14.27 9.92
C GLU A 2 -16.80 14.41 8.50
N VAL A 3 -18.08 14.74 8.39
CA VAL A 3 -18.72 15.02 7.11
C VAL A 3 -18.18 16.35 6.56
N CYS A 4 -17.86 16.42 5.28
CA CYS A 4 -17.36 17.67 4.66
C CYS A 4 -18.27 18.86 5.05
N PRO A 5 -17.73 19.90 5.71
CA PRO A 5 -18.54 21.00 6.21
C PRO A 5 -19.21 21.82 5.08
N LYS A 6 -18.61 21.78 3.87
CA LYS A 6 -19.07 22.58 2.73
C LYS A 6 -20.17 21.89 1.92
N CYS A 7 -20.03 20.62 1.56
CA CYS A 7 -21.00 19.88 0.76
C CYS A 7 -21.81 18.86 1.56
N LYS A 8 -21.60 18.76 2.88
CA LYS A 8 -22.25 17.79 3.78
C LYS A 8 -22.15 16.34 3.28
N GLY A 9 -20.99 15.99 2.68
CA GLY A 9 -20.72 14.65 2.17
C GLY A 9 -21.18 14.39 0.73
N GLY A 10 -21.94 15.28 0.12
CA GLY A 10 -22.48 15.10 -1.25
C GLY A 10 -21.45 15.24 -2.38
N GLY A 11 -20.25 15.75 -2.08
CA GLY A 11 -19.20 15.97 -3.08
C GLY A 11 -19.43 17.13 -4.04
N TRP A 12 -20.63 17.72 -4.07
CA TRP A 12 -21.03 18.78 -4.96
C TRP A 12 -21.60 19.96 -4.19
N ILE A 13 -21.41 21.17 -4.72
CA ILE A 13 -21.99 22.41 -4.20
C ILE A 13 -22.77 23.11 -5.32
N THR A 14 -23.84 23.80 -4.93
CA THR A 14 -24.59 24.67 -5.86
C THR A 14 -23.95 26.06 -5.88
N VAL A 15 -23.52 26.50 -7.03
CA VAL A 15 -23.00 27.86 -7.25
C VAL A 15 -23.93 28.64 -8.18
N ARG A 16 -24.09 29.92 -7.89
CA ARG A 16 -24.85 30.84 -8.76
C ARG A 16 -23.88 31.61 -9.63
N LYS A 17 -24.07 31.56 -10.93
CA LYS A 17 -23.28 32.35 -11.90
C LYS A 17 -24.23 33.16 -12.78
N SER A 18 -23.92 34.43 -12.93
CA SER A 18 -24.56 35.24 -13.96
C SER A 18 -24.04 34.82 -15.33
N THR A 19 -24.94 34.45 -16.23
CA THR A 19 -24.59 34.19 -17.61
C THR A 19 -24.62 35.50 -18.39
N PRO A 20 -23.54 35.85 -19.15
CA PRO A 20 -23.57 37.03 -20.02
C PRO A 20 -24.65 36.85 -21.07
N ARG A 21 -25.39 37.93 -21.37
CA ARG A 21 -26.44 37.99 -22.41
C ARG A 21 -25.97 37.30 -23.69
N SER A 22 -26.66 36.25 -24.11
CA SER A 22 -26.57 35.83 -25.51
C SER A 22 -27.22 36.90 -26.38
N LYS A 23 -26.58 37.26 -27.50
CA LYS A 23 -27.08 38.31 -28.44
C LYS A 23 -28.50 38.05 -29.01
N PHE A 24 -29.15 36.98 -28.62
CA PHE A 24 -30.41 36.51 -29.21
C PHE A 24 -31.59 36.36 -28.23
N VAL A 25 -31.42 36.72 -26.95
CA VAL A 25 -32.54 36.59 -25.99
C VAL A 25 -32.77 37.93 -25.28
N TYR A 26 -33.96 38.50 -25.47
CA TYR A 26 -34.48 39.64 -24.70
C TYR A 26 -34.76 39.14 -23.27
N GLY A 27 -34.05 39.64 -22.27
CA GLY A 27 -34.30 39.37 -20.86
C GLY A 27 -33.12 39.81 -19.98
N ASP A 28 -33.40 40.03 -18.69
CA ASP A 28 -32.40 40.38 -17.69
C ASP A 28 -31.37 39.24 -17.50
N ASP A 29 -30.18 39.60 -17.04
CA ASP A 29 -29.17 38.64 -16.66
C ASP A 29 -29.77 37.68 -15.63
N ARG A 30 -29.88 36.39 -16.00
CA ARG A 30 -30.40 35.37 -15.10
C ARG A 30 -29.26 34.74 -14.36
N GLU A 31 -29.36 34.73 -13.04
CA GLU A 31 -28.54 33.87 -12.23
C GLU A 31 -29.00 32.42 -12.43
N LEU A 32 -28.12 31.60 -12.95
CA LEU A 32 -28.35 30.17 -13.08
C LEU A 32 -27.56 29.42 -11.96
N GLU A 33 -28.23 28.42 -11.41
CA GLU A 33 -27.58 27.51 -10.44
C GLU A 33 -26.92 26.36 -11.18
N TYR A 34 -25.65 26.18 -10.90
CA TYR A 34 -24.83 25.07 -11.44
C TYR A 34 -24.33 24.20 -10.30
N ALA A 35 -24.30 22.90 -10.53
CA ALA A 35 -23.59 21.97 -9.66
C ALA A 35 -22.10 21.98 -10.01
N GLU A 36 -21.26 22.34 -9.05
CA GLU A 36 -19.79 22.25 -9.18
C GLU A 36 -19.23 21.27 -8.16
N LYS A 37 -18.10 20.65 -8.49
CA LYS A 37 -17.37 19.82 -7.51
C LYS A 37 -17.01 20.65 -6.30
N CYS A 38 -17.25 20.10 -5.11
CA CYS A 38 -16.86 20.75 -3.86
C CYS A 38 -15.34 20.90 -3.80
N ASP A 39 -14.85 22.12 -3.78
CA ASP A 39 -13.43 22.47 -3.71
C ASP A 39 -12.78 22.05 -2.39
N TYR A 40 -13.54 21.98 -1.28
CA TYR A 40 -13.04 21.56 0.01
C TYR A 40 -12.69 20.07 0.04
N CYS A 41 -13.51 19.19 -0.50
CA CYS A 41 -13.32 17.75 -0.53
C CYS A 41 -13.03 17.19 -1.93
N ASN A 42 -12.82 18.04 -2.91
CA ASN A 42 -12.59 17.72 -4.32
C ASN A 42 -13.63 16.73 -4.88
N GLY A 43 -14.92 17.07 -4.70
CA GLY A 43 -16.01 16.23 -5.20
C GLY A 43 -16.19 14.90 -4.45
N GLY A 44 -15.75 14.85 -3.18
CA GLY A 44 -15.82 13.63 -2.36
C GLY A 44 -14.59 12.70 -2.48
N GLU A 45 -13.59 13.05 -3.29
CA GLU A 45 -12.39 12.22 -3.47
C GLU A 45 -11.67 11.94 -2.15
N LYS A 46 -11.59 12.92 -1.25
CA LYS A 46 -10.98 12.72 0.08
C LYS A 46 -11.71 11.64 0.87
N GLN A 47 -13.04 11.61 0.82
CA GLN A 47 -13.86 10.60 1.50
C GLN A 47 -13.64 9.22 0.87
N ILE A 48 -13.63 9.13 -0.46
CA ILE A 48 -13.37 7.87 -1.17
C ILE A 48 -12.01 7.29 -0.78
N VAL A 49 -10.97 8.12 -0.77
CA VAL A 49 -9.62 7.66 -0.35
C VAL A 49 -9.62 7.22 1.09
N GLN A 50 -10.31 7.95 1.98
CA GLN A 50 -10.41 7.58 3.39
C GLN A 50 -11.11 6.22 3.56
N ASP A 51 -12.26 6.02 2.90
CA ASP A 51 -13.00 4.75 2.94
C ASP A 51 -12.17 3.56 2.40
N ILE A 52 -11.39 3.78 1.33
CA ILE A 52 -10.49 2.77 0.79
C ILE A 52 -9.37 2.44 1.79
N ARG A 53 -8.78 3.47 2.44
CA ARG A 53 -7.72 3.30 3.44
C ARG A 53 -8.21 2.53 4.68
N GLU A 54 -9.38 2.86 5.20
CA GLU A 54 -9.97 2.18 6.36
C GLU A 54 -10.18 0.68 6.10
N ARG A 55 -10.53 0.33 4.85
CA ARG A 55 -10.73 -1.06 4.42
C ARG A 55 -9.44 -1.80 4.04
N ALA A 56 -8.33 -1.08 3.90
CA ALA A 56 -7.08 -1.65 3.42
C ALA A 56 -6.35 -2.49 4.48
N ASN A 57 -6.63 -2.29 5.77
CA ASN A 57 -5.95 -2.94 6.90
C ASN A 57 -4.43 -2.65 6.95
N ILE A 58 -4.00 -1.48 6.51
CA ILE A 58 -2.61 -1.04 6.69
C ILE A 58 -2.33 -0.88 8.18
N PRO A 59 -1.17 -1.34 8.70
CA PRO A 59 -0.82 -1.15 10.09
C PRO A 59 -0.91 0.32 10.50
N ALA A 60 -1.50 0.61 11.67
CA ALA A 60 -1.76 1.97 12.14
C ALA A 60 -0.50 2.86 12.14
N THR A 61 0.67 2.27 12.47
CA THR A 61 1.97 2.95 12.42
C THR A 61 2.39 3.42 11.02
N TYR A 62 1.79 2.89 9.96
CA TYR A 62 2.08 3.21 8.57
C TYR A 62 0.90 3.82 7.82
N TYR A 63 -0.13 4.24 8.56
CA TYR A 63 -1.33 4.80 7.95
C TYR A 63 -1.04 6.04 7.09
N ASP A 64 -0.12 6.88 7.53
CA ASP A 64 0.32 8.09 6.83
C ASP A 64 1.65 7.90 6.07
N ALA A 65 2.08 6.65 5.86
CA ALA A 65 3.30 6.37 5.11
C ALA A 65 3.16 6.88 3.66
N SER A 66 4.13 7.64 3.21
CA SER A 66 4.20 8.14 1.84
C SER A 66 5.56 7.83 1.21
N ILE A 67 5.59 7.74 -0.12
CA ILE A 67 6.83 7.44 -0.83
C ILE A 67 7.85 8.59 -0.72
N GLU A 68 7.37 9.83 -0.54
CA GLU A 68 8.19 11.01 -0.31
C GLU A 68 8.93 10.92 1.04
N ASN A 69 8.33 10.21 2.01
CA ASN A 69 8.92 9.99 3.33
C ASN A 69 9.85 8.76 3.37
N PHE A 70 9.88 7.95 2.30
CA PHE A 70 10.80 6.82 2.23
C PHE A 70 12.22 7.30 1.90
N LYS A 71 13.11 7.17 2.87
CA LYS A 71 14.50 7.63 2.75
C LYS A 71 15.35 6.57 2.08
N TRP A 72 15.68 6.75 0.82
CA TRP A 72 16.49 5.82 0.02
C TRP A 72 17.99 5.87 0.34
N ASP A 73 18.46 6.94 0.93
CA ASP A 73 19.87 7.28 1.20
C ASP A 73 20.35 6.97 2.63
N ILE A 74 19.50 6.33 3.44
CA ILE A 74 19.82 6.03 4.84
C ILE A 74 20.65 4.75 5.01
N TYR A 75 20.73 3.91 3.99
CA TYR A 75 21.38 2.63 4.07
C TYR A 75 22.88 2.79 4.00
N LEU A 76 23.59 2.26 5.00
CA LEU A 76 25.03 2.31 5.08
C LEU A 76 25.62 0.91 4.96
N ASP A 77 26.76 0.78 4.32
CA ASP A 77 27.57 -0.42 4.32
C ASP A 77 28.38 -0.55 5.64
N GLU A 78 29.12 -1.63 5.80
CA GLU A 78 29.97 -1.88 6.98
C GLU A 78 31.06 -0.82 7.18
N LYS A 79 31.38 -0.06 6.15
CA LYS A 79 32.39 1.02 6.17
C LYS A 79 31.75 2.38 6.41
N GLY A 80 30.41 2.46 6.51
CA GLY A 80 29.66 3.70 6.69
C GLY A 80 29.37 4.48 5.40
N ASN A 81 29.62 3.91 4.22
CA ASN A 81 29.28 4.55 2.96
C ASN A 81 27.79 4.30 2.62
N VAL A 82 27.17 5.26 1.97
CA VAL A 82 25.79 5.11 1.49
C VAL A 82 25.72 4.04 0.39
N VAL A 83 24.82 3.07 0.58
CA VAL A 83 24.56 2.03 -0.42
C VAL A 83 23.67 2.58 -1.53
N ASP A 84 24.05 2.37 -2.77
CA ASP A 84 23.24 2.76 -3.93
C ASP A 84 21.94 1.94 -4.02
N THR A 85 20.82 2.62 -3.88
CA THR A 85 19.45 2.06 -4.00
C THR A 85 18.71 2.64 -5.21
N SER A 86 19.41 3.29 -6.13
CA SER A 86 18.80 3.96 -7.29
C SER A 86 18.04 2.99 -8.20
N GLY A 87 18.49 1.74 -8.30
CA GLY A 87 17.80 0.70 -9.07
C GLY A 87 16.44 0.35 -8.49
N GLN A 88 16.37 0.11 -7.18
CA GLN A 88 15.12 -0.21 -6.46
C GLN A 88 14.15 0.98 -6.53
N ARG A 89 14.67 2.18 -6.32
CA ARG A 89 13.91 3.43 -6.42
C ARG A 89 13.26 3.60 -7.80
N LYS A 90 14.02 3.41 -8.89
CA LYS A 90 13.51 3.48 -10.27
C LYS A 90 12.37 2.51 -10.53
N PHE A 91 12.45 1.26 -10.04
CA PHE A 91 11.36 0.30 -10.18
C PHE A 91 10.09 0.78 -9.47
N VAL A 92 10.21 1.28 -8.23
CA VAL A 92 9.08 1.77 -7.46
C VAL A 92 8.47 3.02 -8.10
N GLU A 93 9.28 3.97 -8.53
CA GLU A 93 8.81 5.18 -9.24
C GLU A 93 8.09 4.81 -10.54
N SER A 94 8.69 3.95 -11.38
CA SER A 94 8.06 3.46 -12.61
C SER A 94 6.73 2.76 -12.34
N PHE A 95 6.64 1.97 -11.27
CA PHE A 95 5.42 1.28 -10.87
C PHE A 95 4.32 2.27 -10.47
N LEU A 96 4.65 3.28 -9.66
CA LEU A 96 3.70 4.31 -9.21
C LEU A 96 3.28 5.26 -10.34
N GLU A 97 4.14 5.51 -11.31
CA GLU A 97 3.83 6.38 -12.44
C GLU A 97 3.00 5.67 -13.51
N ASN A 98 3.28 4.40 -13.76
CA ASN A 98 2.71 3.62 -14.86
C ASN A 98 1.93 2.39 -14.37
N PHE A 99 1.24 2.50 -13.23
CA PHE A 99 0.59 1.36 -12.56
C PHE A 99 -0.31 0.53 -13.49
N GLU A 100 -1.04 1.16 -14.40
CA GLU A 100 -1.94 0.46 -15.34
C GLU A 100 -1.19 -0.56 -16.20
N LYS A 101 -0.01 -0.19 -16.71
CA LYS A 101 0.84 -1.09 -17.51
C LYS A 101 1.39 -2.26 -16.69
N TRP A 102 1.75 -2.01 -15.42
CA TRP A 102 2.21 -3.06 -14.51
C TRP A 102 1.05 -4.00 -14.15
N GLN A 103 -0.15 -3.44 -13.94
CA GLN A 103 -1.36 -4.20 -13.66
C GLN A 103 -1.78 -5.07 -14.85
N GLU A 104 -1.68 -4.61 -16.09
CA GLU A 104 -1.94 -5.42 -17.29
C GLU A 104 -1.10 -6.70 -17.33
N LYS A 105 0.11 -6.66 -16.79
CA LYS A 105 1.00 -7.82 -16.66
C LYS A 105 0.79 -8.60 -15.38
N GLY A 106 0.09 -8.05 -14.38
CA GLY A 106 -0.08 -8.65 -13.06
C GLY A 106 1.21 -8.74 -12.27
N ILE A 107 2.18 -7.84 -12.52
CA ILE A 107 3.51 -7.85 -11.88
C ILE A 107 3.51 -6.86 -10.71
N GLY A 108 3.80 -7.35 -9.51
CA GLY A 108 4.06 -6.58 -8.32
C GLY A 108 5.52 -6.64 -7.88
N PHE A 109 5.77 -6.59 -6.57
CA PHE A 109 7.13 -6.61 -6.00
C PHE A 109 7.29 -7.70 -4.95
N TYR A 110 8.51 -8.26 -4.91
CA TYR A 110 9.02 -9.05 -3.81
C TYR A 110 10.11 -8.26 -3.10
N ILE A 111 9.73 -7.62 -1.98
CA ILE A 111 10.60 -6.72 -1.20
C ILE A 111 11.25 -7.55 -0.08
N HIS A 112 12.54 -7.71 -0.12
CA HIS A 112 13.22 -8.55 0.85
C HIS A 112 14.54 -7.97 1.37
N SER A 113 14.92 -8.45 2.55
CA SER A 113 16.23 -8.27 3.18
C SER A 113 16.31 -9.24 4.35
N LYS A 114 17.47 -9.83 4.62
CA LYS A 114 17.66 -10.76 5.76
C LYS A 114 17.58 -10.02 7.09
N THR A 115 18.00 -8.77 7.11
CA THR A 115 17.94 -7.91 8.28
C THR A 115 16.51 -7.44 8.55
N ARG A 116 16.09 -7.46 9.80
CA ARG A 116 14.82 -6.88 10.26
C ARG A 116 14.95 -5.37 10.42
N GLY A 117 13.83 -4.64 10.22
CA GLY A 117 13.81 -3.19 10.42
C GLY A 117 14.45 -2.40 9.29
N THR A 118 14.60 -2.98 8.10
CA THR A 118 15.15 -2.32 6.90
C THR A 118 14.12 -1.48 6.13
N GLY A 119 12.85 -1.41 6.58
CA GLY A 119 11.81 -0.63 5.93
C GLY A 119 10.95 -1.38 4.90
N LYS A 120 11.02 -2.73 4.79
CA LYS A 120 10.21 -3.53 3.84
C LYS A 120 8.71 -3.26 3.95
N THR A 121 8.14 -3.44 5.14
CA THR A 121 6.72 -3.19 5.43
C THR A 121 6.36 -1.72 5.22
N PHE A 122 7.25 -0.80 5.61
CA PHE A 122 7.06 0.63 5.40
C PHE A 122 7.01 0.97 3.90
N LEU A 123 7.93 0.46 3.08
CA LEU A 123 7.91 0.65 1.63
C LEU A 123 6.64 0.11 0.98
N ALA A 124 6.21 -1.10 1.36
CA ALA A 124 4.96 -1.68 0.87
C ALA A 124 3.75 -0.81 1.23
N SER A 125 3.73 -0.25 2.45
CA SER A 125 2.67 0.68 2.90
C SER A 125 2.69 2.00 2.13
N CYS A 126 3.88 2.57 1.87
CA CYS A 126 4.05 3.77 1.04
C CYS A 126 3.47 3.55 -0.38
N ILE A 127 3.80 2.41 -0.99
CA ILE A 127 3.29 2.05 -2.32
C ILE A 127 1.76 1.95 -2.30
N CYS A 128 1.18 1.23 -1.33
CA CYS A 128 -0.26 1.11 -1.19
C CYS A 128 -0.96 2.46 -1.01
N ASN A 129 -0.48 3.30 -0.10
CA ASN A 129 -1.05 4.62 0.14
C ASN A 129 -0.99 5.50 -1.12
N SER A 130 0.12 5.46 -1.87
CA SER A 130 0.27 6.18 -3.14
C SER A 130 -0.73 5.69 -4.19
N LEU A 131 -0.92 4.36 -4.33
CA LEU A 131 -1.87 3.78 -5.26
C LEU A 131 -3.33 4.11 -4.89
N MET A 132 -3.70 4.02 -3.62
CA MET A 132 -5.03 4.41 -3.15
C MET A 132 -5.32 5.89 -3.41
N THR A 133 -4.34 6.74 -3.18
CA THR A 133 -4.48 8.19 -3.38
C THR A 133 -4.55 8.55 -4.85
N LYS A 134 -3.65 8.02 -5.68
CA LYS A 134 -3.52 8.38 -7.10
C LYS A 134 -4.57 7.72 -7.98
N TYR A 135 -4.80 6.41 -7.79
CA TYR A 135 -5.63 5.59 -8.67
C TYR A 135 -6.99 5.21 -8.08
N LYS A 136 -7.28 5.56 -6.80
CA LYS A 136 -8.55 5.27 -6.11
C LYS A 136 -8.91 3.77 -6.13
N ILE A 137 -7.91 2.91 -6.06
CA ILE A 137 -8.08 1.45 -6.14
C ILE A 137 -8.15 0.81 -4.77
N THR A 138 -8.83 -0.33 -4.69
CA THR A 138 -8.89 -1.12 -3.46
C THR A 138 -7.58 -1.87 -3.25
N THR A 139 -7.03 -1.74 -2.05
CA THR A 139 -5.88 -2.51 -1.59
C THR A 139 -6.26 -3.33 -0.36
N LYS A 140 -5.51 -4.41 -0.11
CA LYS A 140 -5.58 -5.16 1.13
C LYS A 140 -4.17 -5.42 1.64
N PHE A 141 -4.00 -5.23 2.95
CA PHE A 141 -2.75 -5.50 3.64
C PHE A 141 -2.98 -6.63 4.65
N VAL A 142 -2.24 -7.72 4.51
CA VAL A 142 -2.37 -8.90 5.35
C VAL A 142 -0.99 -9.40 5.74
N SER A 143 -0.72 -9.53 7.03
CA SER A 143 0.48 -10.22 7.48
C SER A 143 0.29 -11.73 7.40
N ALA A 144 1.37 -12.45 7.14
CA ALA A 144 1.36 -13.91 7.11
C ALA A 144 0.79 -14.53 8.40
N SER A 145 1.10 -13.93 9.55
CA SER A 145 0.56 -14.36 10.84
C SER A 145 -0.95 -14.16 10.97
N ASN A 146 -1.50 -13.13 10.33
CA ASN A 146 -2.94 -12.85 10.37
C ASN A 146 -3.73 -13.66 9.34
N LEU A 147 -3.09 -14.16 8.29
CA LEU A 147 -3.72 -15.00 7.28
C LEU A 147 -4.37 -16.24 7.89
N ILE A 148 -3.73 -16.86 8.89
CA ILE A 148 -4.25 -18.01 9.64
C ILE A 148 -5.57 -17.66 10.35
N ASN A 149 -5.64 -16.50 10.99
CA ASN A 149 -6.85 -16.06 11.69
C ASN A 149 -7.97 -15.80 10.69
N LEU A 150 -7.66 -15.05 9.62
CA LEU A 150 -8.63 -14.70 8.58
C LEU A 150 -9.20 -15.93 7.85
N SER A 151 -8.43 -17.00 7.70
CA SER A 151 -8.92 -18.26 7.09
C SER A 151 -9.96 -19.00 7.92
N LYS A 152 -10.00 -18.74 9.23
CA LYS A 152 -10.94 -19.33 10.18
C LYS A 152 -12.15 -18.45 10.47
N GLU A 153 -12.14 -17.21 9.99
CA GLU A 153 -13.24 -16.27 10.22
C GLU A 153 -14.43 -16.64 9.33
N ASP A 154 -15.57 -16.85 9.98
CA ASP A 154 -16.87 -16.89 9.33
C ASP A 154 -17.66 -15.65 9.74
N ARG A 155 -17.97 -14.80 8.77
CA ARG A 155 -18.70 -13.55 8.97
C ARG A 155 -20.02 -13.62 8.21
N PRO A 156 -21.11 -14.06 8.84
CA PRO A 156 -22.41 -14.16 8.18
C PRO A 156 -22.81 -12.83 7.51
N GLY A 157 -23.10 -12.86 6.23
CA GLY A 157 -23.49 -11.68 5.45
C GLY A 157 -22.33 -10.83 4.91
N GLU A 158 -21.09 -11.14 5.24
CA GLU A 158 -19.90 -10.52 4.66
C GLU A 158 -19.21 -11.48 3.67
N LYS A 159 -18.44 -10.90 2.75
CA LYS A 159 -17.60 -11.68 1.83
C LYS A 159 -16.46 -12.35 2.62
N ASN A 160 -16.20 -13.63 2.31
CA ASN A 160 -15.11 -14.36 2.94
C ASN A 160 -13.76 -13.58 2.76
N PRO A 161 -12.97 -13.38 3.82
CA PRO A 161 -11.71 -12.66 3.74
C PRO A 161 -10.73 -13.20 2.70
N ILE A 162 -10.71 -14.52 2.48
CA ILE A 162 -9.85 -15.16 1.47
C ILE A 162 -10.29 -14.74 0.05
N ASP A 163 -11.61 -14.72 -0.21
CA ASP A 163 -12.11 -14.28 -1.51
C ASP A 163 -11.83 -12.81 -1.77
N VAL A 164 -11.92 -11.97 -0.72
CA VAL A 164 -11.50 -10.56 -0.82
C VAL A 164 -10.02 -10.44 -1.21
N MET A 165 -9.14 -11.28 -0.65
CA MET A 165 -7.72 -11.31 -1.02
C MET A 165 -7.50 -11.79 -2.45
N CYS A 166 -8.29 -12.75 -2.92
CA CYS A 166 -8.24 -13.25 -4.30
C CYS A 166 -8.65 -12.20 -5.33
N GLU A 167 -9.46 -11.19 -4.96
CA GLU A 167 -10.11 -10.29 -5.91
C GLU A 167 -9.67 -8.83 -5.80
N CYS A 168 -9.11 -8.38 -4.65
CA CYS A 168 -8.69 -6.99 -4.51
C CYS A 168 -7.63 -6.62 -5.56
N LYS A 169 -7.65 -5.38 -6.03
CA LYS A 169 -6.74 -4.90 -7.09
C LYS A 169 -5.27 -5.06 -6.70
N VAL A 170 -4.92 -4.68 -5.48
CA VAL A 170 -3.58 -4.84 -4.93
C VAL A 170 -3.66 -5.55 -3.58
N LEU A 171 -2.87 -6.60 -3.42
CA LEU A 171 -2.70 -7.31 -2.16
C LEU A 171 -1.26 -7.13 -1.67
N VAL A 172 -1.09 -6.85 -0.38
CA VAL A 172 0.20 -6.99 0.31
C VAL A 172 0.12 -8.23 1.19
N LEU A 173 1.04 -9.15 0.96
CA LEU A 173 1.33 -10.26 1.86
C LEU A 173 2.63 -9.95 2.60
N ASP A 174 2.49 -9.48 3.85
CA ASP A 174 3.60 -9.00 4.66
C ASP A 174 4.22 -10.09 5.50
N ASP A 175 5.56 -10.10 5.57
CA ASP A 175 6.39 -10.99 6.38
C ASP A 175 6.17 -12.48 6.09
N ILE A 176 6.11 -12.86 4.79
CA ILE A 176 5.98 -14.26 4.38
C ILE A 176 7.24 -15.05 4.75
N GLY A 177 7.05 -16.32 5.12
CA GLY A 177 8.13 -17.27 5.42
C GLY A 177 8.55 -17.37 6.89
N GLN A 178 8.13 -16.49 7.81
CA GLN A 178 8.63 -16.51 9.21
C GLN A 178 7.90 -17.45 10.17
N LYS A 179 6.67 -17.81 9.94
CA LYS A 179 5.87 -18.69 10.83
C LYS A 179 4.92 -19.60 10.08
N MET A 180 5.11 -19.69 8.78
CA MET A 180 4.24 -20.48 7.91
C MET A 180 4.78 -21.93 7.76
N THR A 181 5.78 -22.27 8.56
CA THR A 181 6.51 -23.54 8.44
C THR A 181 5.67 -24.72 8.95
N GLY A 182 5.43 -25.66 8.08
CA GLY A 182 5.10 -27.04 8.45
C GLY A 182 3.64 -27.46 8.32
N GLU A 183 2.71 -26.57 7.99
CA GLU A 183 1.32 -26.98 7.79
C GLU A 183 0.94 -26.97 6.31
N GLU A 184 0.70 -28.14 5.74
CA GLU A 184 0.35 -28.34 4.33
C GLU A 184 -0.85 -27.46 3.89
N TRP A 185 -1.89 -27.38 4.72
CA TRP A 185 -3.06 -26.55 4.46
C TRP A 185 -2.73 -25.05 4.28
N MET A 186 -1.68 -24.55 4.93
CA MET A 186 -1.25 -23.15 4.78
C MET A 186 -0.60 -22.90 3.41
N ASN A 187 0.20 -23.86 2.94
CA ASN A 187 0.75 -23.83 1.59
C ASN A 187 -0.35 -23.87 0.54
N ASP A 188 -1.37 -24.72 0.73
CA ASP A 188 -2.51 -24.78 -0.17
C ASP A 188 -3.33 -23.48 -0.17
N LEU A 189 -3.52 -22.86 0.99
CA LEU A 189 -4.19 -21.57 1.10
C LEU A 189 -3.42 -20.46 0.38
N LEU A 190 -2.11 -20.37 0.60
CA LEU A 190 -1.23 -19.42 -0.09
C LEU A 190 -1.25 -19.66 -1.60
N PHE A 191 -1.13 -20.92 -2.00
CA PHE A 191 -1.18 -21.29 -3.41
C PHE A 191 -2.51 -20.89 -4.03
N LYS A 192 -3.65 -21.18 -3.36
CA LYS A 192 -4.98 -20.76 -3.82
C LYS A 192 -5.04 -19.25 -4.07
N ILE A 193 -4.60 -18.45 -3.10
CA ILE A 193 -4.63 -16.98 -3.21
C ILE A 193 -3.73 -16.51 -4.37
N ILE A 194 -2.48 -16.97 -4.39
CA ILE A 194 -1.47 -16.50 -5.36
C ILE A 194 -1.82 -16.97 -6.77
N GLU A 195 -2.28 -18.22 -6.94
CA GLU A 195 -2.69 -18.74 -8.23
C GLU A 195 -3.92 -18.00 -8.79
N SER A 196 -4.93 -17.76 -7.97
CA SER A 196 -6.10 -16.95 -8.36
C SER A 196 -5.67 -15.56 -8.85
N ARG A 197 -4.77 -14.90 -8.13
CA ARG A 197 -4.28 -13.57 -8.47
C ARG A 197 -3.42 -13.59 -9.74
N TYR A 198 -2.59 -14.61 -9.92
CA TYR A 198 -1.83 -14.82 -11.15
C TYR A 198 -2.73 -14.95 -12.38
N GLN A 199 -3.76 -15.80 -12.29
CA GLN A 199 -4.71 -16.03 -13.39
C GLN A 199 -5.48 -14.74 -13.76
N ASN A 200 -5.84 -13.95 -12.76
CA ASN A 200 -6.59 -12.70 -12.93
C ASN A 200 -5.69 -11.46 -13.13
N LYS A 201 -4.36 -11.64 -13.26
CA LYS A 201 -3.38 -10.56 -13.40
C LYS A 201 -3.51 -9.46 -12.33
N LEU A 202 -3.74 -9.87 -11.09
CA LEU A 202 -3.88 -8.96 -9.96
C LEU A 202 -2.52 -8.75 -9.28
N VAL A 203 -2.19 -7.49 -9.02
CA VAL A 203 -0.90 -7.09 -8.46
C VAL A 203 -0.76 -7.54 -7.02
N THR A 204 0.36 -8.22 -6.71
CA THR A 204 0.69 -8.64 -5.34
C THR A 204 2.06 -8.10 -4.94
N LEU A 205 2.11 -7.48 -3.77
CA LEU A 205 3.36 -7.08 -3.12
C LEU A 205 3.66 -8.07 -2.01
N PHE A 206 4.87 -8.57 -1.97
CA PHE A 206 5.34 -9.47 -0.92
C PHE A 206 6.43 -8.80 -0.12
N THR A 207 6.46 -9.01 1.19
CA THR A 207 7.64 -8.70 2.00
C THR A 207 8.16 -9.95 2.70
N ALA A 208 9.46 -10.09 2.81
CA ALA A 208 10.09 -11.25 3.45
C ALA A 208 11.46 -10.93 4.05
N ASN A 209 11.89 -11.77 4.99
CA ASN A 209 13.23 -11.70 5.57
C ASN A 209 14.21 -12.71 4.92
N ALA A 210 13.90 -13.17 3.72
CA ALA A 210 14.74 -14.04 2.91
C ALA A 210 14.48 -13.78 1.43
N LYS A 211 15.37 -14.23 0.54
CA LYS A 211 15.09 -14.34 -0.88
C LYS A 211 13.98 -15.37 -1.12
N CYS A 212 13.26 -15.26 -2.23
CA CYS A 212 12.14 -16.13 -2.53
C CYS A 212 12.53 -17.62 -2.58
N ASP A 213 13.67 -17.91 -3.14
CA ASP A 213 14.26 -19.27 -3.23
C ASP A 213 14.85 -19.78 -1.90
N GLU A 214 15.03 -18.91 -0.91
CA GLU A 214 15.51 -19.24 0.44
C GLU A 214 14.35 -19.39 1.46
N LEU A 215 13.08 -19.22 1.03
CA LEU A 215 11.91 -19.33 1.91
C LEU A 215 11.73 -20.77 2.40
N ARG A 216 11.97 -21.00 3.70
CA ARG A 216 11.81 -22.33 4.30
C ARG A 216 10.34 -22.60 4.64
N GLY A 217 9.88 -23.84 4.39
CA GLY A 217 8.52 -24.27 4.73
C GLY A 217 7.43 -23.73 3.79
N ILE A 218 7.81 -23.05 2.72
CA ILE A 218 6.94 -22.65 1.63
C ILE A 218 7.12 -23.63 0.46
N ASP A 219 6.02 -24.12 -0.09
CA ASP A 219 5.99 -25.03 -1.24
C ASP A 219 6.62 -24.41 -2.49
N ASP A 220 7.37 -25.20 -3.25
CA ASP A 220 8.01 -24.76 -4.49
C ASP A 220 6.99 -24.23 -5.52
N ARG A 221 5.76 -24.74 -5.51
CA ARG A 221 4.66 -24.20 -6.34
C ARG A 221 4.36 -22.76 -6.01
N VAL A 222 4.37 -22.40 -4.72
CA VAL A 222 4.12 -21.04 -4.22
C VAL A 222 5.27 -20.12 -4.60
N THR A 223 6.51 -20.52 -4.31
CA THR A 223 7.72 -19.72 -4.62
C THR A 223 7.89 -19.49 -6.11
N SER A 224 7.60 -20.51 -6.94
CA SER A 224 7.60 -20.39 -8.41
C SER A 224 6.58 -19.35 -8.89
N ARG A 225 5.37 -19.32 -8.31
CA ARG A 225 4.36 -18.30 -8.66
C ARG A 225 4.76 -16.90 -8.20
N ILE A 226 5.28 -16.77 -6.98
CA ILE A 226 5.79 -15.48 -6.47
C ILE A 226 6.83 -14.91 -7.44
N ASN A 227 7.83 -15.70 -7.81
CA ASN A 227 8.88 -15.27 -8.75
C ASN A 227 8.32 -14.84 -10.11
N LYS A 228 7.23 -15.49 -10.56
CA LYS A 228 6.61 -15.17 -11.86
C LYS A 228 5.83 -13.86 -11.85
N ILE A 229 5.20 -13.49 -10.72
CA ILE A 229 4.32 -12.33 -10.61
C ILE A 229 4.95 -11.14 -9.88
N SER A 230 6.22 -11.21 -9.53
CA SER A 230 6.86 -10.13 -8.79
C SER A 230 8.27 -9.80 -9.31
N GLN A 231 8.56 -8.50 -9.35
CA GLN A 231 9.91 -7.99 -9.52
C GLN A 231 10.63 -7.99 -8.17
N ASN A 232 11.83 -8.53 -8.14
CA ASN A 232 12.64 -8.59 -6.93
C ASN A 232 13.20 -7.20 -6.55
N ILE A 233 12.96 -6.76 -5.31
CA ILE A 233 13.41 -5.49 -4.74
C ILE A 233 14.20 -5.80 -3.44
N PRO A 234 15.50 -6.09 -3.55
CA PRO A 234 16.33 -6.28 -2.38
C PRO A 234 16.59 -4.94 -1.68
N LEU A 235 16.26 -4.84 -0.39
CA LEU A 235 16.69 -3.71 0.42
C LEU A 235 18.04 -4.03 1.09
N PRO A 236 18.92 -3.03 1.26
CA PRO A 236 20.21 -3.24 1.91
C PRO A 236 20.08 -3.78 3.34
N GLU A 237 21.09 -4.52 3.78
CA GLU A 237 21.14 -5.18 5.10
C GLU A 237 21.45 -4.18 6.22
N TYR A 238 20.59 -3.17 6.38
CA TYR A 238 20.75 -2.09 7.35
C TYR A 238 19.48 -1.88 8.16
N SER A 239 19.55 -2.03 9.49
CA SER A 239 18.38 -1.86 10.35
C SER A 239 18.17 -0.40 10.75
N TYR A 240 17.30 0.28 10.03
CA TYR A 240 16.90 1.65 10.37
C TYR A 240 16.20 1.73 11.74
N ARG A 241 15.35 0.76 12.06
CA ARG A 241 14.65 0.70 13.36
C ARG A 241 15.59 0.66 14.56
N LEU A 242 16.70 -0.07 14.45
CA LEU A 242 17.69 -0.11 15.52
C LEU A 242 18.42 1.22 15.68
N LYS A 243 18.76 1.86 14.56
CA LYS A 243 19.40 3.19 14.59
C LYS A 243 18.47 4.22 15.21
N GLU A 244 17.23 4.33 14.73
CA GLU A 244 16.21 5.26 15.24
C GLU A 244 16.01 5.08 16.75
N SER A 245 15.78 3.83 17.22
CA SER A 245 15.63 3.52 18.65
C SER A 245 16.87 3.89 19.48
N ASN A 246 18.07 3.71 18.92
CA ASN A 246 19.31 4.09 19.63
C ASN A 246 19.49 5.60 19.67
N ASP A 247 19.14 6.32 18.61
CA ASP A 247 19.21 7.78 18.54
C ASP A 247 18.21 8.40 19.52
N GLU A 248 16.95 7.93 19.54
CA GLU A 248 15.91 8.34 20.50
C GLU A 248 16.35 8.11 21.97
N LYS A 249 16.89 6.94 22.28
CA LYS A 249 17.42 6.65 23.63
C LYS A 249 18.57 7.57 24.00
N ARG A 250 19.49 7.80 23.06
CA ARG A 250 20.63 8.68 23.30
C ARG A 250 20.16 10.11 23.60
N ASP A 251 19.20 10.62 22.84
CA ASP A 251 18.66 11.95 23.03
C ASP A 251 17.90 12.06 24.36
N PHE A 252 17.08 11.05 24.70
CA PHE A 252 16.45 10.98 26.01
C PHE A 252 17.46 10.95 27.17
N TYR A 253 18.55 10.16 27.05
CA TYR A 253 19.57 10.11 28.11
C TYR A 253 20.32 11.44 28.27
N LYS A 254 20.54 12.18 27.18
CA LYS A 254 21.09 13.54 27.23
C LYS A 254 20.14 14.50 27.95
N GLU A 255 18.85 14.48 27.63
CA GLU A 255 17.83 15.31 28.31
C GLU A 255 17.79 15.03 29.82
N MET A 256 17.97 13.77 30.20
CA MET A 256 18.01 13.34 31.60
C MET A 256 19.35 13.57 32.30
N GLY A 257 20.35 14.10 31.59
CA GLY A 257 21.69 14.32 32.16
C GLY A 257 22.46 13.03 32.51
N LEU A 258 22.13 11.92 31.84
CA LEU A 258 22.74 10.60 32.03
C LEU A 258 23.92 10.34 31.08
N MET A 259 24.17 11.24 30.13
CA MET A 259 25.28 11.20 29.17
C MET A 259 25.89 12.58 28.99
#